data_be9e4bd04fa96e496ee77bb706349470
#
_entry.id   be9e4bd04fa96e496ee77bb706349470
#
_cell.length_a   1.000
_cell.length_b   1.000
_cell.length_c   1.000
_cell.angle_alpha   90.00
_cell.angle_beta   90.00
_cell.angle_gamma   90.00
#
_symmetry.space_group_name_H-M   'P 1'
#
loop_
_entity.id
_entity.type
_entity.pdbx_description
1 polymer ?
#
loop_
_entity_poly.entity_id
_entity_poly.type
_entity_poly.pdbx_seq_one_letter_code
_entity_poly.pdbx_strand_id
1 'polypeptide(L)'
;VTKRLEKTTRDAKSGSKELAAEKVILEKIKATLEAGALVNTLSFEPGELPFVKELNLLTSKPILYVLNKKLGGKNLDELPPAGGDARYQRLMEYFKKTNAVFVALDAAIELELNELSQEEREEYKKELGIAQASGLDALITKSYELLGLETYITTGEMETRAWTIRKATKAP
;
A
#
# COMPACT_ATOMS: atom_id res chain seq x y z
N VAL A 1 -3.08 20.33 -7.39
CA VAL A 1 -3.92 20.07 -8.57
C VAL A 1 -4.56 21.36 -9.05
N THR A 2 -5.35 22.09 -8.24
CA THR A 2 -6.12 23.29 -8.65
C THR A 2 -5.27 24.34 -9.34
N LYS A 3 -4.17 24.80 -8.73
CA LYS A 3 -3.25 25.81 -9.32
C LYS A 3 -2.69 25.37 -10.68
N ARG A 4 -2.34 24.08 -10.81
CA ARG A 4 -1.83 23.53 -12.08
C ARG A 4 -2.93 23.50 -13.14
N LEU A 5 -4.15 23.10 -12.76
CA LEU A 5 -5.31 23.10 -13.66
C LEU A 5 -5.64 24.49 -14.20
N GLU A 6 -5.60 25.53 -13.34
CA GLU A 6 -5.81 26.92 -13.75
C GLU A 6 -4.75 27.39 -14.75
N LYS A 7 -3.47 27.05 -14.51
CA LYS A 7 -2.38 27.35 -15.43
C LYS A 7 -2.56 26.62 -16.75
N THR A 8 -2.74 25.28 -16.73
CA THR A 8 -2.92 24.46 -17.92
C THR A 8 -4.14 24.91 -18.73
N THR A 9 -5.23 25.33 -18.06
CA THR A 9 -6.44 25.83 -18.74
C THR A 9 -6.18 27.15 -19.48
N ARG A 10 -5.31 28.02 -18.95
CA ARG A 10 -4.91 29.24 -19.66
C ARG A 10 -4.02 28.93 -20.85
N ASP A 11 -3.05 28.07 -20.64
CA ASP A 11 -2.05 27.72 -21.64
C ASP A 11 -2.65 26.85 -22.78
N ALA A 12 -3.66 26.01 -22.48
CA ALA A 12 -4.38 25.20 -23.48
C ALA A 12 -5.13 26.02 -24.54
N LYS A 13 -5.42 27.31 -24.27
CA LYS A 13 -6.01 28.22 -25.26
C LYS A 13 -5.10 28.45 -26.49
N SER A 14 -3.81 28.13 -26.38
CA SER A 14 -2.84 28.18 -27.49
C SER A 14 -3.01 27.06 -28.53
N GLY A 15 -3.96 26.12 -28.33
CA GLY A 15 -4.26 25.04 -29.27
C GLY A 15 -3.38 23.79 -29.17
N SER A 16 -2.54 23.68 -28.14
CA SER A 16 -1.73 22.48 -27.92
C SER A 16 -2.60 21.28 -27.49
N LYS A 17 -2.54 20.19 -28.28
CA LYS A 17 -3.22 18.93 -27.98
C LYS A 17 -2.74 18.30 -26.65
N GLU A 18 -1.46 18.46 -26.34
CA GLU A 18 -0.86 17.94 -25.10
C GLU A 18 -1.44 18.64 -23.87
N LEU A 19 -1.53 19.98 -23.88
CA LEU A 19 -2.13 20.74 -22.80
C LEU A 19 -3.63 20.47 -22.64
N ALA A 20 -4.35 20.19 -23.75
CA ALA A 20 -5.74 19.78 -23.67
C ALA A 20 -5.91 18.42 -23.00
N ALA A 21 -5.05 17.44 -23.32
CA ALA A 21 -5.03 16.14 -22.66
C ALA A 21 -4.68 16.25 -21.16
N GLU A 22 -3.64 17.02 -20.85
CA GLU A 22 -3.25 17.29 -19.46
C GLU A 22 -4.40 17.89 -18.66
N LYS A 23 -5.14 18.83 -19.22
CA LYS A 23 -6.32 19.45 -18.59
C LYS A 23 -7.36 18.42 -18.21
N VAL A 24 -7.70 17.49 -19.14
CA VAL A 24 -8.69 16.43 -18.90
C VAL A 24 -8.27 15.54 -17.72
N ILE A 25 -6.99 15.16 -17.69
CA ILE A 25 -6.44 14.35 -16.57
C ILE A 25 -6.55 15.11 -15.24
N LEU A 26 -6.17 16.38 -15.22
CA LEU A 26 -6.26 17.22 -14.02
C LEU A 26 -7.70 17.41 -13.53
N GLU A 27 -8.66 17.58 -14.44
CA GLU A 27 -10.09 17.67 -14.11
C GLU A 27 -10.61 16.36 -13.50
N LYS A 28 -10.24 15.21 -14.08
CA LYS A 28 -10.57 13.88 -13.57
C LYS A 28 -10.01 13.66 -12.16
N ILE A 29 -8.73 13.99 -11.95
CA ILE A 29 -8.08 13.89 -10.64
C ILE A 29 -8.73 14.82 -9.63
N LYS A 30 -9.00 16.07 -10.01
CA LYS A 30 -9.64 17.06 -9.14
C LYS A 30 -11.02 16.58 -8.68
N ALA A 31 -11.87 16.14 -9.59
CA ALA A 31 -13.20 15.63 -9.27
C ALA A 31 -13.15 14.44 -8.31
N THR A 32 -12.20 13.53 -8.52
CA THR A 32 -11.99 12.37 -7.63
C THR A 32 -11.61 12.80 -6.22
N LEU A 33 -10.66 13.74 -6.09
CA LEU A 33 -10.23 14.25 -4.78
C LEU A 33 -11.33 15.04 -4.07
N GLU A 34 -12.13 15.83 -4.80
CA GLU A 34 -13.26 16.58 -4.26
C GLU A 34 -14.39 15.64 -3.78
N ALA A 35 -14.53 14.47 -4.42
CA ALA A 35 -15.44 13.42 -3.95
C ALA A 35 -14.89 12.60 -2.75
N GLY A 36 -13.70 12.95 -2.23
CA GLY A 36 -13.05 12.23 -1.13
C GLY A 36 -12.48 10.87 -1.51
N ALA A 37 -12.36 10.57 -2.80
CA ALA A 37 -11.80 9.31 -3.28
C ALA A 37 -10.30 9.42 -3.55
N LEU A 38 -9.61 8.26 -3.58
CA LEU A 38 -8.18 8.19 -3.82
C LEU A 38 -7.90 8.15 -5.32
N VAL A 39 -6.85 8.84 -5.76
CA VAL A 39 -6.45 8.87 -7.18
C VAL A 39 -5.98 7.50 -7.69
N ASN A 40 -5.48 6.63 -6.82
CA ASN A 40 -5.09 5.27 -7.17
C ASN A 40 -6.27 4.35 -7.54
N THR A 41 -7.52 4.79 -7.33
CA THR A 41 -8.72 4.08 -7.81
C THR A 41 -9.06 4.40 -9.27
N LEU A 42 -8.37 5.37 -9.88
CA LEU A 42 -8.55 5.74 -11.27
C LEU A 42 -7.65 4.88 -12.16
N SER A 43 -8.19 4.53 -13.33
CA SER A 43 -7.41 3.96 -14.42
C SER A 43 -6.90 5.08 -15.34
N PHE A 44 -5.63 4.99 -15.70
CA PHE A 44 -4.95 5.89 -16.63
C PHE A 44 -4.34 5.11 -17.78
N GLU A 45 -4.35 5.68 -18.95
CA GLU A 45 -3.67 5.11 -20.10
C GLU A 45 -2.13 5.15 -19.90
N PRO A 46 -1.37 4.23 -20.54
CA PRO A 46 0.08 4.20 -20.40
C PRO A 46 0.77 5.54 -20.66
N GLY A 47 0.24 6.33 -21.63
CA GLY A 47 0.76 7.66 -21.95
C GLY A 47 0.47 8.74 -20.91
N GLU A 48 -0.54 8.54 -20.05
CA GLU A 48 -0.94 9.48 -18.99
C GLU A 48 -0.12 9.28 -17.70
N LEU A 49 0.39 8.06 -17.48
CA LEU A 49 1.08 7.68 -16.26
C LEU A 49 2.30 8.55 -15.91
N PRO A 50 3.16 8.96 -16.86
CA PRO A 50 4.28 9.85 -16.54
C PRO A 50 3.81 11.17 -15.94
N PHE A 51 2.76 11.77 -16.52
CA PHE A 51 2.18 13.00 -16.05
C PHE A 51 1.56 12.87 -14.64
N VAL A 52 0.79 11.79 -14.39
CA VAL A 52 0.22 11.51 -13.07
C VAL A 52 1.32 11.32 -12.02
N LYS A 53 2.42 10.65 -12.37
CA LYS A 53 3.59 10.47 -11.49
C LYS A 53 4.26 11.81 -11.15
N GLU A 54 4.38 12.70 -12.12
CA GLU A 54 4.96 14.04 -11.91
C GLU A 54 4.19 14.86 -10.87
N LEU A 55 2.86 14.68 -10.78
CA LEU A 55 2.04 15.34 -9.75
C LEU A 55 2.40 14.90 -8.31
N ASN A 56 3.09 13.77 -8.15
CA ASN A 56 3.55 13.21 -6.88
C ASN A 56 2.49 13.19 -5.76
N LEU A 57 1.25 12.86 -6.11
CA LEU A 57 0.14 12.83 -5.18
C LEU A 57 0.25 11.62 -4.25
N LEU A 58 0.10 11.80 -2.95
CA LEU A 58 0.05 10.68 -1.99
C LEU A 58 -1.10 9.73 -2.30
N THR A 59 -2.25 10.28 -2.73
CA THR A 59 -3.44 9.51 -3.08
C THR A 59 -3.31 8.69 -4.36
N SER A 60 -2.28 8.93 -5.19
CA SER A 60 -1.97 8.10 -6.37
C SER A 60 -1.06 6.92 -6.06
N LYS A 61 -0.45 6.89 -4.87
CA LYS A 61 0.46 5.81 -4.47
C LYS A 61 -0.33 4.59 -3.97
N PRO A 62 0.22 3.37 -4.14
CA PRO A 62 -0.35 2.19 -3.50
C PRO A 62 -0.31 2.35 -1.97
N ILE A 63 -1.35 1.89 -1.28
CA ILE A 63 -1.50 2.03 0.17
C ILE A 63 -1.65 0.64 0.76
N LEU A 64 -0.83 0.33 1.76
CA LEU A 64 -0.96 -0.82 2.64
C LEU A 64 -1.47 -0.34 4.00
N TYR A 65 -2.62 -0.87 4.43
CA TYR A 65 -3.18 -0.55 5.73
C TYR A 65 -2.67 -1.52 6.78
N VAL A 66 -2.22 -1.00 7.92
CA VAL A 66 -1.81 -1.81 9.07
C VAL A 66 -2.84 -1.65 10.18
N LEU A 67 -3.53 -2.74 10.51
CA LEU A 67 -4.46 -2.80 11.63
C LEU A 67 -3.67 -3.21 12.87
N ASN A 68 -3.24 -2.21 13.65
CA ASN A 68 -2.49 -2.45 14.86
C ASN A 68 -3.42 -2.97 15.96
N LYS A 69 -3.28 -4.24 16.31
CA LYS A 69 -4.01 -4.92 17.39
C LYS A 69 -3.21 -4.82 18.68
N LYS A 70 -3.85 -5.13 19.80
CA LYS A 70 -3.21 -5.31 21.08
C LYS A 70 -3.59 -6.67 21.66
N LEU A 71 -2.61 -7.54 21.90
CA LEU A 71 -2.84 -8.84 22.51
C LEU A 71 -3.51 -8.67 23.89
N GLY A 72 -4.59 -9.42 24.13
CA GLY A 72 -5.39 -9.29 25.36
C GLY A 72 -6.13 -7.96 25.49
N GLY A 73 -6.10 -7.10 24.47
CA GLY A 73 -6.82 -5.82 24.41
C GLY A 73 -8.24 -5.96 23.88
N LYS A 74 -8.97 -4.84 23.87
CA LYS A 74 -10.31 -4.74 23.27
C LYS A 74 -10.19 -4.38 21.78
N ASN A 75 -9.86 -5.35 20.94
CA ASN A 75 -9.75 -5.14 19.50
C ASN A 75 -11.14 -5.11 18.85
N LEU A 76 -11.32 -4.25 17.84
CA LEU A 76 -12.63 -4.00 17.23
C LEU A 76 -13.23 -5.23 16.53
N ASP A 77 -12.40 -6.13 16.01
CA ASP A 77 -12.79 -7.39 15.37
C ASP A 77 -13.24 -8.46 16.38
N GLU A 78 -12.84 -8.33 17.65
CA GLU A 78 -13.13 -9.26 18.74
C GLU A 78 -14.32 -8.80 19.59
N LEU A 79 -14.77 -7.55 19.43
CA LEU A 79 -15.92 -7.01 20.16
C LEU A 79 -17.25 -7.54 19.59
N PRO A 80 -18.28 -7.75 20.45
CA PRO A 80 -19.63 -8.09 19.98
C PRO A 80 -20.22 -6.99 19.08
N PRO A 81 -21.09 -7.35 18.11
CA PRO A 81 -21.51 -8.72 17.74
C PRO A 81 -20.43 -9.53 17.03
N ALA A 82 -20.65 -10.84 16.89
CA ALA A 82 -19.73 -11.70 16.15
C ALA A 82 -19.37 -11.11 14.79
N GLY A 83 -18.06 -11.01 14.49
CA GLY A 83 -17.56 -10.33 13.28
C GLY A 83 -17.11 -8.89 13.50
N GLY A 84 -17.01 -8.45 14.78
CA GLY A 84 -16.52 -7.14 15.17
C GLY A 84 -17.63 -6.07 15.32
N ASP A 85 -17.25 -4.94 15.90
CA ASP A 85 -18.20 -3.84 16.07
C ASP A 85 -18.49 -3.12 14.74
N ALA A 86 -19.49 -2.21 14.75
CA ALA A 86 -19.93 -1.50 13.55
C ALA A 86 -18.82 -0.67 12.87
N ARG A 87 -17.76 -0.26 13.60
CA ARG A 87 -16.61 0.46 13.04
C ARG A 87 -15.73 -0.49 12.23
N TYR A 88 -15.48 -1.68 12.77
CA TYR A 88 -14.71 -2.71 12.09
C TYR A 88 -15.44 -3.20 10.83
N GLN A 89 -16.74 -3.46 10.92
CA GLN A 89 -17.55 -3.87 9.77
C GLN A 89 -17.50 -2.83 8.64
N ARG A 90 -17.69 -1.54 8.96
CA ARG A 90 -17.55 -0.46 7.96
C ARG A 90 -16.16 -0.36 7.36
N LEU A 91 -15.12 -0.61 8.16
CA LEU A 91 -13.74 -0.65 7.66
C LEU A 91 -13.54 -1.81 6.68
N MET A 92 -14.05 -2.99 7.00
CA MET A 92 -13.97 -4.17 6.11
C MET A 92 -14.77 -3.97 4.81
N GLU A 93 -15.94 -3.35 4.89
CA GLU A 93 -16.71 -2.96 3.69
C GLU A 93 -15.93 -1.97 2.82
N TYR A 94 -15.30 -0.98 3.42
CA TYR A 94 -14.43 -0.03 2.70
C TYR A 94 -13.27 -0.75 2.03
N PHE A 95 -12.56 -1.64 2.72
CA PHE A 95 -11.47 -2.42 2.16
C PHE A 95 -11.93 -3.29 0.99
N LYS A 96 -13.08 -3.96 1.14
CA LYS A 96 -13.68 -4.75 0.07
C LYS A 96 -14.05 -3.89 -1.14
N LYS A 97 -14.68 -2.73 -0.91
CA LYS A 97 -15.10 -1.81 -1.99
C LYS A 97 -13.92 -1.23 -2.74
N THR A 98 -12.83 -0.92 -2.05
CA THR A 98 -11.64 -0.29 -2.65
C THR A 98 -10.56 -1.29 -3.06
N ASN A 99 -10.80 -2.58 -2.86
CA ASN A 99 -9.79 -3.64 -3.01
C ASN A 99 -8.50 -3.31 -2.26
N ALA A 100 -8.63 -2.75 -1.04
CA ALA A 100 -7.51 -2.29 -0.24
C ALA A 100 -6.71 -3.48 0.32
N VAL A 101 -5.39 -3.37 0.27
CA VAL A 101 -4.48 -4.35 0.88
C VAL A 101 -4.27 -3.98 2.35
N PHE A 102 -4.45 -4.94 3.24
CA PHE A 102 -4.22 -4.73 4.66
C PHE A 102 -3.55 -5.93 5.33
N VAL A 103 -2.92 -5.66 6.47
CA VAL A 103 -2.40 -6.66 7.41
C VAL A 103 -2.85 -6.30 8.82
N ALA A 104 -3.03 -7.30 9.68
CA ALA A 104 -3.25 -7.10 11.10
C ALA A 104 -2.03 -7.63 11.85
N LEU A 105 -1.50 -6.83 12.77
CA LEU A 105 -0.36 -7.22 13.63
C LEU A 105 -0.44 -6.47 14.96
N ASP A 106 0.28 -6.98 15.95
CA ASP A 106 0.54 -6.27 17.21
C ASP A 106 1.98 -5.76 17.17
N ALA A 107 2.13 -4.44 17.01
CA ALA A 107 3.45 -3.83 16.86
C ALA A 107 4.30 -3.94 18.14
N ALA A 108 3.69 -4.04 19.34
CA ALA A 108 4.41 -4.21 20.57
C ALA A 108 5.00 -5.63 20.68
N ILE A 109 4.18 -6.65 20.36
CA ILE A 109 4.63 -8.03 20.30
C ILE A 109 5.72 -8.23 19.24
N GLU A 110 5.56 -7.64 18.06
CA GLU A 110 6.59 -7.73 17.00
C GLU A 110 7.92 -7.10 17.45
N LEU A 111 7.88 -6.01 18.22
CA LEU A 111 9.07 -5.40 18.78
C LEU A 111 9.74 -6.34 19.81
N GLU A 112 8.98 -6.89 20.76
CA GLU A 112 9.48 -7.84 21.74
C GLU A 112 10.10 -9.08 21.06
N LEU A 113 9.39 -9.65 20.07
CA LEU A 113 9.89 -10.79 19.30
C LEU A 113 11.20 -10.47 18.56
N ASN A 114 11.41 -9.22 18.13
CA ASN A 114 12.63 -8.84 17.43
C ASN A 114 13.86 -8.74 18.33
N GLU A 115 13.67 -8.59 19.62
CA GLU A 115 14.74 -8.55 20.63
C GLU A 115 15.18 -9.95 21.09
N LEU A 116 14.37 -10.99 20.81
CA LEU A 116 14.63 -12.38 21.21
C LEU A 116 15.48 -13.13 20.18
N SER A 117 16.24 -14.11 20.65
CA SER A 117 16.88 -15.12 19.78
C SER A 117 15.80 -15.94 19.04
N GLN A 118 16.20 -16.68 18.01
CA GLN A 118 15.24 -17.48 17.23
C GLN A 118 14.54 -18.55 18.11
N GLU A 119 15.26 -19.18 19.02
CA GLU A 119 14.73 -20.22 19.89
C GLU A 119 13.73 -19.65 20.90
N GLU A 120 14.10 -18.56 21.58
CA GLU A 120 13.22 -17.85 22.50
C GLU A 120 11.96 -17.30 21.80
N ARG A 121 12.10 -16.83 20.58
CA ARG A 121 10.97 -16.34 19.74
C ARG A 121 9.94 -17.43 19.48
N GLU A 122 10.39 -18.64 19.15
CA GLU A 122 9.49 -19.78 18.92
C GLU A 122 8.75 -20.21 20.19
N GLU A 123 9.43 -20.20 21.34
CA GLU A 123 8.80 -20.49 22.63
C GLU A 123 7.78 -19.41 23.00
N TYR A 124 8.15 -18.15 22.88
CA TYR A 124 7.29 -17.02 23.22
C TYR A 124 6.02 -16.99 22.35
N LYS A 125 6.14 -17.26 21.04
CA LYS A 125 4.98 -17.40 20.16
C LYS A 125 4.05 -18.52 20.60
N LYS A 126 4.58 -19.67 21.03
CA LYS A 126 3.78 -20.80 21.53
C LYS A 126 3.03 -20.44 22.80
N GLU A 127 3.69 -19.76 23.76
CA GLU A 127 3.06 -19.31 24.99
C GLU A 127 1.91 -18.34 24.73
N LEU A 128 2.08 -17.43 23.80
CA LEU A 128 1.06 -16.44 23.43
C LEU A 128 -0.03 -16.99 22.51
N GLY A 129 0.10 -18.24 22.02
CA GLY A 129 -0.84 -18.83 21.05
C GLY A 129 -0.87 -18.11 19.69
N ILE A 130 0.22 -17.44 19.34
CA ILE A 130 0.35 -16.70 18.08
C ILE A 130 0.75 -17.66 16.95
N ALA A 131 0.18 -17.48 15.76
CA ALA A 131 0.56 -18.26 14.58
C ALA A 131 2.06 -18.12 14.28
N GLN A 132 2.67 -19.18 13.72
CA GLN A 132 4.12 -19.22 13.43
C GLN A 132 4.58 -18.07 12.52
N ALA A 133 3.77 -17.64 11.57
CA ALA A 133 4.08 -16.48 10.72
C ALA A 133 3.89 -15.19 11.53
N SER A 134 4.94 -14.39 11.67
CA SER A 134 4.83 -13.10 12.35
C SER A 134 4.01 -12.10 11.53
N GLY A 135 3.37 -11.15 12.20
CA GLY A 135 2.66 -10.06 11.53
C GLY A 135 3.61 -9.22 10.67
N LEU A 136 4.89 -9.12 11.10
CA LEU A 136 5.94 -8.44 10.34
C LEU A 136 6.26 -9.17 9.03
N ASP A 137 6.33 -10.51 9.03
CA ASP A 137 6.55 -11.29 7.80
C ASP A 137 5.39 -11.09 6.80
N ALA A 138 4.15 -11.06 7.31
CA ALA A 138 2.98 -10.74 6.50
C ALA A 138 3.04 -9.33 5.93
N LEU A 139 3.48 -8.35 6.73
CA LEU A 139 3.67 -6.97 6.31
C LEU A 139 4.71 -6.84 5.18
N ILE A 140 5.85 -7.51 5.33
CA ILE A 140 6.92 -7.53 4.31
C ILE A 140 6.39 -8.16 3.02
N THR A 141 5.79 -9.33 3.11
CA THR A 141 5.25 -10.06 1.96
C THR A 141 4.21 -9.22 1.20
N LYS A 142 3.25 -8.64 1.92
CA LYS A 142 2.22 -7.78 1.33
C LYS A 142 2.79 -6.50 0.74
N SER A 143 3.85 -5.94 1.33
CA SER A 143 4.55 -4.77 0.78
C SER A 143 5.22 -5.09 -0.56
N TYR A 144 5.90 -6.24 -0.66
CA TYR A 144 6.50 -6.71 -1.90
C TYR A 144 5.46 -6.98 -2.98
N GLU A 145 4.35 -7.66 -2.63
CA GLU A 145 3.23 -7.90 -3.55
C GLU A 145 2.64 -6.58 -4.08
N LEU A 146 2.35 -5.63 -3.18
CA LEU A 146 1.75 -4.35 -3.51
C LEU A 146 2.63 -3.49 -4.43
N LEU A 147 3.95 -3.54 -4.23
CA LEU A 147 4.93 -2.82 -5.05
C LEU A 147 5.33 -3.58 -6.31
N GLY A 148 4.85 -4.81 -6.48
CA GLY A 148 5.24 -5.68 -7.60
C GLY A 148 6.74 -6.01 -7.57
N LEU A 149 7.28 -6.25 -6.38
CA LEU A 149 8.70 -6.58 -6.18
C LEU A 149 8.91 -8.08 -6.05
N GLU A 150 10.11 -8.51 -6.40
CA GLU A 150 10.63 -9.86 -6.16
C GLU A 150 12.11 -9.80 -5.81
N THR A 151 12.60 -10.83 -5.15
CA THR A 151 14.01 -10.95 -4.81
C THR A 151 14.72 -11.79 -5.86
N TYR A 152 15.78 -11.23 -6.43
CA TYR A 152 16.68 -11.89 -7.35
C TYR A 152 18.04 -12.12 -6.65
N ILE A 153 18.56 -13.35 -6.72
CA ILE A 153 19.81 -13.74 -6.07
C ILE A 153 20.88 -13.93 -7.14
N THR A 154 22.00 -13.27 -6.94
CA THR A 154 23.23 -13.54 -7.69
C THR A 154 24.24 -14.22 -6.79
N THR A 155 24.89 -15.26 -7.31
CA THR A 155 25.95 -15.96 -6.61
C THR A 155 27.20 -16.02 -7.49
N GLY A 156 28.36 -15.82 -6.89
CA GLY A 156 29.67 -15.93 -7.50
C GLY A 156 30.64 -16.62 -6.53
N GLU A 157 31.91 -16.80 -6.94
CA GLU A 157 32.92 -17.46 -6.11
C GLU A 157 33.19 -16.71 -4.80
N MET A 158 33.08 -15.37 -4.81
CA MET A 158 33.45 -14.52 -3.68
C MET A 158 32.25 -14.13 -2.79
N GLU A 159 31.05 -14.10 -3.34
CA GLU A 159 29.86 -13.59 -2.60
C GLU A 159 28.54 -14.05 -3.21
N THR A 160 27.50 -14.03 -2.35
CA THR A 160 26.10 -14.17 -2.75
C THR A 160 25.36 -12.92 -2.34
N ARG A 161 24.62 -12.30 -3.28
CA ARG A 161 23.85 -11.08 -3.05
C ARG A 161 22.38 -11.26 -3.41
N ALA A 162 21.50 -10.68 -2.59
CA ALA A 162 20.09 -10.56 -2.88
C ALA A 162 19.79 -9.13 -3.38
N TRP A 163 19.05 -9.04 -4.47
CA TRP A 163 18.64 -7.79 -5.11
C TRP A 163 17.13 -7.71 -5.17
N THR A 164 16.58 -6.54 -4.89
CA THR A 164 15.16 -6.30 -5.08
C THR A 164 14.94 -5.75 -6.48
N ILE A 165 14.12 -6.45 -7.27
CA ILE A 165 13.76 -6.07 -8.64
C ILE A 165 12.24 -5.98 -8.78
N ARG A 166 11.76 -5.31 -9.82
CA ARG A 166 10.33 -5.34 -10.17
C ARG A 166 10.02 -6.64 -10.90
N LYS A 167 8.84 -7.21 -10.63
CA LYS A 167 8.32 -8.38 -11.36
C LYS A 167 8.37 -8.12 -12.88
N ALA A 168 8.70 -9.17 -13.62
CA ALA A 168 8.86 -9.13 -15.07
C ALA A 168 9.99 -8.22 -15.59
N THR A 169 10.94 -7.79 -14.75
CA THR A 169 12.18 -7.18 -15.22
C THR A 169 12.97 -8.22 -16.00
N LYS A 170 13.33 -7.87 -17.25
CA LYS A 170 14.19 -8.74 -18.07
C LYS A 170 15.66 -8.45 -17.75
N ALA A 171 16.51 -9.47 -17.84
CA ALA A 171 17.95 -9.29 -17.84
C ALA A 171 18.35 -8.42 -19.06
N PRO A 172 19.38 -7.56 -18.92
CA PRO A 172 19.89 -6.75 -20.02
C PRO A 172 20.47 -7.61 -21.14
#